data_6b92b63d3cfddff01a06e359160a296f
#
_entry.id   6b92b63d3cfddff01a06e359160a296f
#
_cell.length_a   1.000
_cell.length_b   1.000
_cell.length_c   1.000
_cell.angle_alpha   90.00
_cell.angle_beta   90.00
_cell.angle_gamma   90.00
#
_symmetry.space_group_name_H-M   'P 1'
#
loop_
_entity.id
_entity.type
_entity.pdbx_description
1 polymer ?
#
loop_
_entity_poly.entity_id
_entity_poly.type
_entity_poly.pdbx_seq_one_letter_code
_entity_poly.pdbx_strand_id
1 'polypeptide(L)'
;MDLKERKIFFTGYPGFIGRWQVRSILADDPGVEFTFLVQEKFLDAARKDIAALEGEGKANPGSLTAFAGDVTDPRLGLTDEEYDSLAARVTEVWHLAGAFDLNVAEGLARKVNYWGVRHIVSFCKACPNLSRLVHFSSVVVHAEREGLITEDELDAGQELINNYFMTKFWGETEVRRAMEEGLPAIIIRPAGVMGDSRTGETDKFDNIYLTFGVLRLMGKLKVPPMYLGEGTARPNFVPIDYLVDAITAITRNPAALGRCFHVVDPDPPTSREMFDVIYGLTAGRKASITVPTRLVDLMANKLGWMFKLINIPPDSMTYVNHVGLFDASNTLEMLEGTGITCPPIQDYYPRLYEWWLANRHRKDMYAKM
;
A
#
# COMPACT_ATOMS: atom_id res chain seq x y z
N MET A 1 8.96 -23.85 14.14
CA MET A 1 10.20 -23.05 14.08
C MET A 1 10.38 -22.46 15.46
N ASP A 2 11.48 -22.77 16.17
CA ASP A 2 11.78 -22.08 17.42
C ASP A 2 11.81 -20.58 17.12
N LEU A 3 10.93 -19.82 17.77
CA LEU A 3 10.88 -18.36 17.67
C LEU A 3 12.13 -17.82 18.39
N LYS A 4 13.31 -17.93 17.73
CA LYS A 4 14.46 -17.11 18.13
C LYS A 4 13.99 -15.67 18.17
N GLU A 5 14.50 -14.89 19.12
CA GLU A 5 14.22 -13.46 19.24
C GLU A 5 14.14 -12.79 17.87
N ARG A 6 12.95 -12.29 17.51
CA ARG A 6 12.74 -11.61 16.24
C ARG A 6 13.23 -10.18 16.37
N LYS A 7 14.25 -9.83 15.60
CA LYS A 7 14.85 -8.49 15.54
C LYS A 7 14.63 -7.91 14.16
N ILE A 8 13.60 -7.10 14.05
CA ILE A 8 13.10 -6.58 12.78
C ILE A 8 13.73 -5.21 12.50
N PHE A 9 14.47 -5.09 11.40
CA PHE A 9 14.80 -3.82 10.80
C PHE A 9 13.69 -3.38 9.87
N PHE A 10 13.11 -2.21 10.12
CA PHE A 10 11.88 -1.77 9.45
C PHE A 10 12.05 -0.39 8.82
N THR A 11 11.67 -0.25 7.57
CA THR A 11 11.64 1.03 6.85
C THR A 11 10.21 1.39 6.45
N GLY A 12 9.91 2.69 6.33
CA GLY A 12 8.57 3.15 5.99
C GLY A 12 7.69 3.46 7.21
N TYR A 13 8.26 3.45 8.42
CA TYR A 13 7.64 3.95 9.64
C TYR A 13 7.97 5.45 9.82
N PRO A 14 7.04 6.30 10.30
CA PRO A 14 5.70 6.03 10.77
C PRO A 14 4.61 6.21 9.68
N GLY A 15 4.83 5.75 8.46
CA GLY A 15 3.83 5.81 7.39
C GLY A 15 2.56 5.02 7.72
N PHE A 16 1.47 5.28 6.98
CA PHE A 16 0.15 4.68 7.23
C PHE A 16 0.21 3.15 7.33
N ILE A 17 0.64 2.46 6.26
CA ILE A 17 0.75 0.99 6.28
C ILE A 17 1.76 0.53 7.34
N GLY A 18 2.90 1.24 7.47
CA GLY A 18 3.94 0.88 8.44
C GLY A 18 3.44 0.84 9.88
N ARG A 19 2.69 1.85 10.32
CA ARG A 19 2.12 1.90 11.67
C ARG A 19 1.11 0.78 11.93
N TRP A 20 0.24 0.49 10.97
CA TRP A 20 -0.72 -0.59 11.07
C TRP A 20 -0.03 -1.96 11.08
N GLN A 21 0.96 -2.15 10.22
CA GLN A 21 1.71 -3.41 10.14
C GLN A 21 2.49 -3.69 11.44
N VAL A 22 3.12 -2.68 12.02
CA VAL A 22 3.81 -2.82 13.32
C VAL A 22 2.83 -3.23 14.41
N ARG A 23 1.63 -2.61 14.46
CA ARG A 23 0.58 -2.98 15.42
C ARG A 23 0.07 -4.41 15.22
N SER A 24 -0.13 -4.84 13.98
CA SER A 24 -0.54 -6.21 13.68
C SER A 24 0.53 -7.23 14.12
N ILE A 25 1.82 -6.95 13.85
CA ILE A 25 2.92 -7.83 14.28
C ILE A 25 3.02 -7.88 15.80
N LEU A 26 2.92 -6.75 16.51
CA LEU A 26 2.99 -6.68 17.96
C LEU A 26 1.79 -7.37 18.64
N ALA A 27 0.60 -7.28 18.05
CA ALA A 27 -0.58 -7.97 18.57
C ALA A 27 -0.42 -9.49 18.50
N ASP A 28 0.32 -9.96 17.53
CA ASP A 28 0.60 -11.34 17.23
C ASP A 28 1.80 -11.89 18.02
N ASP A 29 2.85 -11.10 18.18
CA ASP A 29 4.09 -11.42 18.89
C ASP A 29 4.60 -10.18 19.64
N PRO A 30 4.20 -10.00 20.92
CA PRO A 30 4.62 -8.84 21.72
C PRO A 30 6.12 -8.83 22.07
N GLY A 31 6.82 -9.95 21.84
CA GLY A 31 8.26 -10.09 22.13
C GLY A 31 9.19 -9.57 21.03
N VAL A 32 8.65 -9.10 19.92
CA VAL A 32 9.44 -8.61 18.78
C VAL A 32 10.17 -7.32 19.13
N GLU A 33 11.45 -7.25 18.76
CA GLU A 33 12.22 -6.02 18.76
C GLU A 33 12.18 -5.35 17.39
N PHE A 34 11.88 -4.04 17.35
CA PHE A 34 11.93 -3.25 16.12
C PHE A 34 13.03 -2.20 16.16
N THR A 35 13.74 -2.10 15.07
CA THR A 35 14.66 -1.01 14.77
C THR A 35 14.18 -0.28 13.53
N PHE A 36 13.67 0.95 13.67
CA PHE A 36 13.11 1.73 12.58
C PHE A 36 14.16 2.67 11.99
N LEU A 37 14.36 2.58 10.65
CA LEU A 37 15.07 3.60 9.89
C LEU A 37 14.08 4.67 9.46
N VAL A 38 14.31 5.90 9.90
CA VAL A 38 13.36 7.01 9.72
C VAL A 38 14.11 8.24 9.20
N GLN A 39 13.56 8.89 8.17
CA GLN A 39 14.11 10.18 7.75
C GLN A 39 13.99 11.20 8.89
N GLU A 40 15.01 12.04 9.08
CA GLU A 40 15.11 13.02 10.18
C GLU A 40 13.81 13.81 10.41
N LYS A 41 13.17 14.27 9.32
CA LYS A 41 11.92 15.04 9.39
C LYS A 41 10.72 14.29 9.99
N PHE A 42 10.78 12.96 10.10
CA PHE A 42 9.72 12.12 10.65
C PHE A 42 10.09 11.48 12.00
N LEU A 43 11.31 11.71 12.49
CA LEU A 43 11.84 11.04 13.67
C LEU A 43 11.02 11.35 14.94
N ASP A 44 10.62 12.59 15.14
CA ASP A 44 9.80 12.98 16.29
C ASP A 44 8.40 12.34 16.24
N ALA A 45 7.80 12.24 15.05
CA ALA A 45 6.52 11.55 14.88
C ALA A 45 6.66 10.04 15.18
N ALA A 46 7.75 9.41 14.74
CA ALA A 46 8.04 8.02 15.04
C ALA A 46 8.23 7.78 16.54
N ARG A 47 9.03 8.60 17.22
CA ARG A 47 9.26 8.52 18.68
C ARG A 47 7.97 8.69 19.48
N LYS A 48 7.10 9.62 19.03
CA LYS A 48 5.80 9.85 19.69
C LYS A 48 4.88 8.64 19.55
N ASP A 49 4.83 8.00 18.38
CA ASP A 49 4.00 6.80 18.17
C ASP A 49 4.57 5.59 18.94
N ILE A 50 5.90 5.43 19.01
CA ILE A 50 6.58 4.42 19.83
C ILE A 50 6.20 4.59 21.31
N ALA A 51 6.33 5.80 21.87
CA ALA A 51 5.97 6.08 23.26
C ALA A 51 4.49 5.79 23.53
N ALA A 52 3.60 6.02 22.57
CA ALA A 52 2.20 5.66 22.71
C ALA A 52 1.99 4.14 22.76
N LEU A 53 2.65 3.37 21.89
CA LEU A 53 2.57 1.90 21.86
C LEU A 53 3.07 1.28 23.18
N GLU A 54 4.18 1.77 23.71
CA GLU A 54 4.73 1.33 25.00
C GLU A 54 3.80 1.75 26.18
N GLY A 55 3.30 2.98 26.16
CA GLY A 55 2.38 3.49 27.19
C GLY A 55 1.02 2.77 27.21
N GLU A 56 0.57 2.25 26.07
CA GLU A 56 -0.64 1.42 25.93
C GLU A 56 -0.38 -0.07 26.27
N GLY A 57 0.84 -0.45 26.59
CA GLY A 57 1.22 -1.84 26.86
C GLY A 57 1.19 -2.74 25.63
N LYS A 58 1.22 -2.17 24.42
CA LYS A 58 1.25 -2.91 23.14
C LYS A 58 2.65 -3.35 22.74
N ALA A 59 3.67 -2.77 23.33
CA ALA A 59 5.07 -3.13 23.14
C ALA A 59 5.80 -3.12 24.49
N ASN A 60 6.84 -3.95 24.60
CA ASN A 60 7.70 -3.93 25.78
C ASN A 60 8.54 -2.65 25.80
N PRO A 61 8.74 -2.01 26.96
CA PRO A 61 9.59 -0.82 27.07
C PRO A 61 10.98 -1.07 26.50
N GLY A 62 11.40 -0.23 25.53
CA GLY A 62 12.71 -0.32 24.90
C GLY A 62 12.84 -1.36 23.78
N SER A 63 11.77 -2.10 23.46
CA SER A 63 11.78 -3.03 22.31
C SER A 63 11.62 -2.32 20.95
N LEU A 64 11.20 -1.07 20.95
CA LEU A 64 11.00 -0.26 19.76
C LEU A 64 12.04 0.89 19.77
N THR A 65 12.91 0.95 18.76
CA THR A 65 13.90 2.01 18.62
C THR A 65 13.84 2.64 17.23
N ALA A 66 13.96 3.97 17.16
CA ALA A 66 13.99 4.71 15.90
C ALA A 66 15.25 5.60 15.84
N PHE A 67 15.92 5.55 14.70
CA PHE A 67 17.07 6.40 14.41
C PHE A 67 16.98 7.04 13.04
N ALA A 68 17.69 8.14 12.87
CA ALA A 68 17.72 8.87 11.61
C ALA A 68 18.52 8.12 10.56
N GLY A 69 18.00 8.11 9.33
CA GLY A 69 18.70 7.57 8.17
C GLY A 69 17.86 7.68 6.91
N ASP A 70 18.42 7.27 5.78
CA ASP A 70 17.76 7.36 4.48
C ASP A 70 18.10 6.16 3.60
N VAL A 71 17.08 5.47 3.11
CA VAL A 71 17.26 4.34 2.17
C VAL A 71 17.91 4.75 0.86
N THR A 72 17.91 6.05 0.52
CA THR A 72 18.55 6.55 -0.69
C THR A 72 20.07 6.60 -0.61
N ASP A 73 20.63 6.46 0.59
CA ASP A 73 22.08 6.39 0.83
C ASP A 73 22.58 4.95 0.81
N PRO A 74 23.75 4.65 0.23
CA PRO A 74 24.31 3.30 0.13
C PRO A 74 24.48 2.57 1.46
N ARG A 75 24.83 3.31 2.54
CA ARG A 75 24.93 2.81 3.92
C ARG A 75 23.73 3.21 4.77
N LEU A 76 22.60 3.50 4.13
CA LEU A 76 21.35 3.89 4.79
C LEU A 76 21.47 5.17 5.64
N GLY A 77 22.48 6.01 5.36
CA GLY A 77 22.80 7.21 6.15
C GLY A 77 23.45 6.92 7.50
N LEU A 78 23.98 5.70 7.70
CA LEU A 78 24.63 5.25 8.92
C LEU A 78 26.17 5.30 8.78
N THR A 79 26.86 5.41 9.89
CA THR A 79 28.32 5.13 9.94
C THR A 79 28.59 3.65 9.67
N ASP A 80 29.83 3.31 9.34
CA ASP A 80 30.21 1.91 9.09
C ASP A 80 29.98 1.05 10.34
N GLU A 81 30.33 1.55 11.53
CA GLU A 81 30.12 0.85 12.80
C GLU A 81 28.64 0.62 13.10
N GLU A 82 27.78 1.62 12.88
CA GLU A 82 26.33 1.51 13.09
C GLU A 82 25.71 0.50 12.13
N TYR A 83 26.08 0.57 10.85
CA TYR A 83 25.59 -0.35 9.83
C TYR A 83 25.98 -1.79 10.13
N ASP A 84 27.25 -2.05 10.42
CA ASP A 84 27.77 -3.40 10.69
C ASP A 84 27.20 -3.96 12.00
N SER A 85 27.08 -3.13 13.05
CA SER A 85 26.44 -3.51 14.31
C SER A 85 24.97 -3.84 14.13
N LEU A 86 24.25 -3.08 13.30
CA LEU A 86 22.84 -3.36 12.96
C LEU A 86 22.72 -4.66 12.17
N ALA A 87 23.53 -4.84 11.12
CA ALA A 87 23.51 -6.05 10.29
C ALA A 87 23.77 -7.32 11.09
N ALA A 88 24.69 -7.28 12.07
CA ALA A 88 25.04 -8.44 12.90
C ALA A 88 23.88 -8.95 13.77
N ARG A 89 22.93 -8.09 14.14
CA ARG A 89 21.82 -8.45 15.06
C ARG A 89 20.46 -8.66 14.40
N VAL A 90 20.26 -8.12 13.19
CA VAL A 90 18.96 -8.19 12.49
C VAL A 90 18.66 -9.62 12.02
N THR A 91 17.44 -10.07 12.27
CA THR A 91 16.93 -11.37 11.80
C THR A 91 15.89 -11.25 10.70
N GLU A 92 15.20 -10.12 10.61
CA GLU A 92 14.22 -9.84 9.56
C GLU A 92 14.36 -8.40 9.07
N VAL A 93 14.18 -8.18 7.77
CA VAL A 93 14.09 -6.85 7.18
C VAL A 93 12.71 -6.66 6.57
N TRP A 94 12.03 -5.58 6.96
CA TRP A 94 10.73 -5.19 6.41
C TRP A 94 10.88 -3.86 5.68
N HIS A 95 10.78 -3.91 4.35
CA HIS A 95 11.00 -2.74 3.51
C HIS A 95 9.70 -2.21 2.93
N LEU A 96 9.11 -1.22 3.63
CA LEU A 96 7.90 -0.52 3.24
C LEU A 96 8.15 0.91 2.74
N ALA A 97 9.38 1.44 2.92
CA ALA A 97 9.71 2.77 2.42
C ALA A 97 9.55 2.82 0.90
N GLY A 98 8.80 3.81 0.43
CA GLY A 98 8.55 4.01 -1.00
C GLY A 98 7.96 5.37 -1.28
N ALA A 99 8.25 5.91 -2.47
CA ALA A 99 7.58 7.08 -3.02
C ALA A 99 6.38 6.59 -3.85
N PHE A 100 5.17 6.84 -3.36
CA PHE A 100 3.91 6.26 -3.89
C PHE A 100 3.01 7.27 -4.63
N ASP A 101 3.45 8.50 -4.81
CA ASP A 101 2.68 9.51 -5.56
C ASP A 101 2.75 9.20 -7.06
N LEU A 102 1.59 9.13 -7.74
CA LEU A 102 1.52 8.92 -9.20
C LEU A 102 2.21 10.04 -10.00
N ASN A 103 2.28 11.24 -9.43
CA ASN A 103 2.96 12.40 -10.02
C ASN A 103 4.38 12.60 -9.47
N VAL A 104 4.96 11.59 -8.81
CA VAL A 104 6.30 11.69 -8.25
C VAL A 104 7.33 12.04 -9.34
N ALA A 105 8.21 13.00 -9.04
CA ALA A 105 9.30 13.33 -9.94
C ALA A 105 10.22 12.12 -10.15
N GLU A 106 10.62 11.85 -11.40
CA GLU A 106 11.43 10.68 -11.77
C GLU A 106 12.66 10.50 -10.88
N GLY A 107 13.41 11.58 -10.65
CA GLY A 107 14.63 11.53 -9.84
C GLY A 107 14.37 11.09 -8.39
N LEU A 108 13.25 11.49 -7.77
CA LEU A 108 12.89 11.06 -6.43
C LEU A 108 12.38 9.61 -6.44
N ALA A 109 11.48 9.28 -7.37
CA ALA A 109 10.96 7.92 -7.51
C ALA A 109 12.10 6.91 -7.71
N ARG A 110 13.05 7.22 -8.60
CA ARG A 110 14.21 6.38 -8.88
C ARG A 110 15.13 6.24 -7.67
N LYS A 111 15.39 7.32 -6.92
CA LYS A 111 16.21 7.27 -5.72
C LYS A 111 15.59 6.35 -4.65
N VAL A 112 14.28 6.49 -4.39
CA VAL A 112 13.62 5.76 -3.30
C VAL A 112 13.24 4.34 -3.73
N ASN A 113 12.50 4.18 -4.84
CA ASN A 113 11.89 2.90 -5.20
C ASN A 113 12.84 1.94 -5.92
N TYR A 114 13.95 2.44 -6.50
CA TYR A 114 14.94 1.60 -7.16
C TYR A 114 16.25 1.54 -6.39
N TRP A 115 16.95 2.68 -6.22
CA TRP A 115 18.22 2.68 -5.50
C TRP A 115 18.05 2.32 -4.03
N GLY A 116 16.98 2.81 -3.37
CA GLY A 116 16.65 2.43 -2.00
C GLY A 116 16.47 0.93 -1.83
N VAL A 117 15.76 0.28 -2.77
CA VAL A 117 15.62 -1.20 -2.75
C VAL A 117 16.97 -1.90 -2.91
N ARG A 118 17.83 -1.43 -3.81
CA ARG A 118 19.20 -1.99 -3.98
C ARG A 118 20.03 -1.87 -2.71
N HIS A 119 19.95 -0.73 -2.00
CA HIS A 119 20.65 -0.54 -0.74
C HIS A 119 20.13 -1.49 0.34
N ILE A 120 18.81 -1.69 0.41
CA ILE A 120 18.19 -2.65 1.33
C ILE A 120 18.59 -4.09 0.98
N VAL A 121 18.61 -4.47 -0.30
CA VAL A 121 19.11 -5.80 -0.73
C VAL A 121 20.58 -5.98 -0.33
N SER A 122 21.41 -4.94 -0.48
CA SER A 122 22.80 -4.97 -0.05
C SER A 122 22.94 -5.11 1.46
N PHE A 123 22.10 -4.42 2.24
CA PHE A 123 22.03 -4.57 3.70
C PHE A 123 21.61 -5.99 4.09
N CYS A 124 20.59 -6.55 3.45
CA CYS A 124 20.16 -7.93 3.69
C CYS A 124 21.29 -8.94 3.47
N LYS A 125 22.08 -8.76 2.41
CA LYS A 125 23.26 -9.62 2.13
C LYS A 125 24.37 -9.48 3.16
N ALA A 126 24.44 -8.35 3.88
CA ALA A 126 25.38 -8.14 4.97
C ALA A 126 24.89 -8.70 6.32
N CYS A 127 23.61 -9.11 6.44
CA CYS A 127 23.04 -9.64 7.68
C CYS A 127 23.28 -11.16 7.79
N PRO A 128 24.19 -11.63 8.64
CA PRO A 128 24.53 -13.06 8.72
C PRO A 128 23.41 -13.92 9.31
N ASN A 129 22.50 -13.30 10.06
CA ASN A 129 21.39 -13.97 10.74
C ASN A 129 20.04 -13.76 10.05
N LEU A 130 20.03 -13.22 8.83
CA LEU A 130 18.80 -12.90 8.12
C LEU A 130 17.97 -14.15 7.84
N SER A 131 16.76 -14.18 8.36
CA SER A 131 15.77 -15.21 8.07
C SER A 131 14.86 -14.85 6.89
N ARG A 132 14.60 -13.55 6.69
CA ARG A 132 13.76 -13.06 5.58
C ARG A 132 13.89 -11.56 5.32
N LEU A 133 13.68 -11.19 4.06
CA LEU A 133 13.29 -9.86 3.62
C LEU A 133 11.80 -9.88 3.27
N VAL A 134 10.99 -9.00 3.84
CA VAL A 134 9.60 -8.73 3.39
C VAL A 134 9.61 -7.43 2.60
N HIS A 135 9.45 -7.54 1.29
CA HIS A 135 9.48 -6.39 0.37
C HIS A 135 8.08 -5.99 -0.07
N PHE A 136 7.70 -4.73 0.20
CA PHE A 136 6.44 -4.17 -0.27
C PHE A 136 6.59 -3.58 -1.68
N SER A 137 6.15 -4.35 -2.65
CA SER A 137 5.92 -3.90 -4.02
C SER A 137 4.53 -3.26 -4.17
N SER A 138 3.83 -3.50 -5.25
CA SER A 138 2.44 -3.09 -5.49
C SER A 138 1.89 -3.79 -6.73
N VAL A 139 0.58 -3.97 -6.83
CA VAL A 139 -0.07 -4.46 -8.07
C VAL A 139 0.17 -3.55 -9.29
N VAL A 140 0.55 -2.29 -9.07
CA VAL A 140 0.85 -1.34 -10.15
C VAL A 140 2.04 -1.73 -11.04
N VAL A 141 2.88 -2.67 -10.63
CA VAL A 141 3.99 -3.20 -11.46
C VAL A 141 3.49 -3.85 -12.75
N HIS A 142 2.21 -4.22 -12.80
CA HIS A 142 1.58 -4.81 -13.98
C HIS A 142 1.03 -3.76 -14.97
N ALA A 143 1.05 -2.48 -14.57
CA ALA A 143 0.57 -1.35 -15.39
C ALA A 143 -0.85 -1.59 -15.94
N GLU A 144 -1.06 -1.45 -17.25
CA GLU A 144 -2.37 -1.58 -17.90
C GLU A 144 -2.63 -2.97 -18.50
N ARG A 145 -1.99 -4.02 -17.96
CA ARG A 145 -2.25 -5.39 -18.44
C ARG A 145 -3.71 -5.77 -18.25
N GLU A 146 -4.26 -6.42 -19.25
CA GLU A 146 -5.61 -6.96 -19.25
C GLU A 146 -5.62 -8.47 -18.95
N GLY A 147 -6.78 -9.00 -18.59
CA GLY A 147 -6.99 -10.41 -18.29
C GLY A 147 -6.47 -10.81 -16.91
N LEU A 148 -6.21 -12.11 -16.73
CA LEU A 148 -5.70 -12.64 -15.46
C LEU A 148 -4.21 -12.35 -15.31
N ILE A 149 -3.83 -11.76 -14.17
CA ILE A 149 -2.48 -11.38 -13.81
C ILE A 149 -2.07 -12.23 -12.60
N THR A 150 -1.12 -13.13 -12.79
CA THR A 150 -0.70 -14.07 -11.73
C THR A 150 0.33 -13.47 -10.78
N GLU A 151 0.43 -14.03 -9.57
CA GLU A 151 1.36 -13.58 -8.54
C GLU A 151 2.83 -13.81 -8.94
N ASP A 152 3.11 -14.84 -9.74
CA ASP A 152 4.47 -15.18 -10.14
C ASP A 152 5.01 -14.32 -11.28
N GLU A 153 4.13 -13.72 -12.09
CA GLU A 153 4.52 -12.86 -13.21
C GLU A 153 5.02 -11.50 -12.72
N LEU A 154 6.01 -10.96 -13.43
CA LEU A 154 6.43 -9.56 -13.30
C LEU A 154 6.55 -8.93 -14.68
N ASP A 155 7.48 -9.39 -15.51
CA ASP A 155 7.73 -8.88 -16.86
C ASP A 155 6.93 -9.69 -17.87
N ALA A 156 5.97 -9.03 -18.49
CA ALA A 156 5.19 -9.56 -19.61
C ALA A 156 5.22 -8.61 -20.81
N GLY A 157 6.19 -7.70 -20.85
CA GLY A 157 6.31 -6.70 -21.90
C GLY A 157 5.33 -5.54 -21.79
N GLN A 158 4.75 -5.31 -20.59
CA GLN A 158 3.81 -4.22 -20.35
C GLN A 158 4.46 -2.84 -20.46
N GLU A 159 3.71 -1.85 -20.95
CA GLU A 159 4.14 -0.47 -20.97
C GLU A 159 4.01 0.15 -19.57
N LEU A 160 5.10 0.69 -19.05
CA LEU A 160 5.16 1.33 -17.73
C LEU A 160 4.90 2.82 -17.87
N ILE A 161 3.66 3.23 -17.70
CA ILE A 161 3.12 4.54 -18.10
C ILE A 161 3.55 5.74 -17.25
N ASN A 162 4.07 5.53 -16.05
CA ASN A 162 4.54 6.60 -15.18
C ASN A 162 5.76 6.22 -14.33
N ASN A 163 6.39 7.23 -13.71
CA ASN A 163 7.60 7.04 -12.91
C ASN A 163 7.39 6.13 -11.70
N TYR A 164 6.21 6.14 -11.10
CA TYR A 164 5.90 5.27 -9.96
C TYR A 164 5.87 3.80 -10.37
N PHE A 165 5.14 3.45 -11.43
CA PHE A 165 5.06 2.07 -11.94
C PHE A 165 6.42 1.55 -12.35
N MET A 166 7.12 2.34 -13.17
CA MET A 166 8.44 2.02 -13.66
C MET A 166 9.44 1.73 -12.53
N THR A 167 9.48 2.60 -11.53
CA THR A 167 10.46 2.46 -10.43
C THR A 167 10.09 1.37 -9.43
N LYS A 168 8.80 1.08 -9.21
CA LYS A 168 8.34 -0.08 -8.43
C LYS A 168 8.66 -1.38 -9.15
N PHE A 169 8.45 -1.45 -10.46
CA PHE A 169 8.83 -2.60 -11.30
C PHE A 169 10.34 -2.87 -11.20
N TRP A 170 11.18 -1.85 -11.39
CA TRP A 170 12.63 -2.02 -11.28
C TRP A 170 13.07 -2.45 -9.88
N GLY A 171 12.47 -1.89 -8.83
CA GLY A 171 12.75 -2.29 -7.46
C GLY A 171 12.43 -3.76 -7.22
N GLU A 172 11.26 -4.22 -7.67
CA GLU A 172 10.90 -5.64 -7.53
C GLU A 172 11.81 -6.56 -8.35
N THR A 173 12.23 -6.14 -9.55
CA THR A 173 13.20 -6.88 -10.36
C THR A 173 14.52 -7.12 -9.59
N GLU A 174 15.01 -6.12 -8.85
CA GLU A 174 16.23 -6.28 -8.02
C GLU A 174 16.02 -7.28 -6.87
N VAL A 175 14.83 -7.28 -6.25
CA VAL A 175 14.52 -8.27 -5.19
C VAL A 175 14.43 -9.67 -5.78
N ARG A 176 13.74 -9.87 -6.91
CA ARG A 176 13.63 -11.18 -7.58
C ARG A 176 14.99 -11.72 -7.98
N ARG A 177 15.84 -10.87 -8.54
CA ARG A 177 17.23 -11.24 -8.85
C ARG A 177 18.00 -11.69 -7.59
N ALA A 178 17.84 -10.96 -6.49
CA ALA A 178 18.48 -11.36 -5.23
C ALA A 178 17.92 -12.69 -4.69
N MET A 179 16.62 -12.97 -4.89
CA MET A 179 16.01 -14.27 -4.56
C MET A 179 16.61 -15.41 -5.38
N GLU A 180 16.85 -15.20 -6.67
CA GLU A 180 17.54 -16.17 -7.55
C GLU A 180 19.00 -16.42 -7.07
N GLU A 181 19.63 -15.42 -6.47
CA GLU A 181 20.96 -15.52 -5.84
C GLU A 181 20.91 -16.13 -4.42
N GLY A 182 19.73 -16.53 -3.93
CA GLY A 182 19.53 -17.20 -2.63
C GLY A 182 19.12 -16.29 -1.47
N LEU A 183 18.77 -15.01 -1.69
CA LEU A 183 18.25 -14.16 -0.63
C LEU A 183 16.86 -14.66 -0.21
N PRO A 184 16.64 -14.98 1.09
CA PRO A 184 15.32 -15.37 1.58
C PRO A 184 14.38 -14.16 1.59
N ALA A 185 13.52 -14.02 0.59
CA ALA A 185 12.60 -12.90 0.51
C ALA A 185 11.15 -13.32 0.25
N ILE A 186 10.23 -12.46 0.65
CA ILE A 186 8.80 -12.51 0.40
C ILE A 186 8.43 -11.20 -0.28
N ILE A 187 7.75 -11.25 -1.40
CA ILE A 187 7.27 -10.06 -2.11
C ILE A 187 5.78 -9.90 -1.84
N ILE A 188 5.38 -8.73 -1.36
CA ILE A 188 3.98 -8.36 -1.13
C ILE A 188 3.58 -7.30 -2.14
N ARG A 189 2.50 -7.53 -2.88
CA ARG A 189 1.90 -6.60 -3.82
C ARG A 189 0.50 -6.19 -3.33
N PRO A 190 0.38 -5.13 -2.53
CA PRO A 190 -0.91 -4.62 -2.12
C PRO A 190 -1.68 -4.03 -3.30
N ALA A 191 -3.02 -4.13 -3.23
CA ALA A 191 -3.94 -3.31 -4.01
C ALA A 191 -4.00 -1.87 -3.47
N GLY A 192 -4.95 -1.07 -3.94
CA GLY A 192 -5.25 0.24 -3.38
C GLY A 192 -5.70 0.13 -1.92
N VAL A 193 -4.96 0.75 -1.00
CA VAL A 193 -5.22 0.60 0.45
C VAL A 193 -6.16 1.68 0.94
N MET A 194 -7.22 1.25 1.62
CA MET A 194 -8.26 2.09 2.21
C MET A 194 -8.12 2.14 3.75
N GLY A 195 -8.97 2.90 4.42
CA GLY A 195 -9.06 2.91 5.88
C GLY A 195 -9.48 1.58 6.48
N ASP A 196 -9.49 1.51 7.81
CA ASP A 196 -9.91 0.35 8.59
C ASP A 196 -11.37 -0.02 8.32
N SER A 197 -11.64 -1.29 8.05
CA SER A 197 -12.99 -1.75 7.68
C SER A 197 -14.00 -1.65 8.83
N ARG A 198 -13.53 -1.62 10.06
CA ARG A 198 -14.36 -1.61 11.29
C ARG A 198 -14.66 -0.22 11.78
N THR A 199 -13.72 0.71 11.65
CA THR A 199 -13.81 2.08 12.19
C THR A 199 -13.90 3.16 11.13
N GLY A 200 -13.45 2.86 9.91
CA GLY A 200 -13.27 3.82 8.83
C GLY A 200 -11.99 4.65 8.94
N GLU A 201 -11.19 4.46 9.99
CA GLU A 201 -10.01 5.26 10.29
C GLU A 201 -8.97 5.19 9.16
N THR A 202 -8.45 6.35 8.77
CA THR A 202 -7.35 6.49 7.82
C THR A 202 -6.49 7.68 8.19
N ASP A 203 -5.26 7.69 7.73
CA ASP A 203 -4.32 8.80 7.95
C ASP A 203 -4.38 9.87 6.87
N LYS A 204 -5.01 9.58 5.73
CA LYS A 204 -5.07 10.52 4.60
C LYS A 204 -6.31 10.29 3.75
N PHE A 205 -6.72 11.37 3.08
CA PHE A 205 -7.82 11.38 2.13
C PHE A 205 -7.28 11.48 0.69
N ASP A 206 -6.96 10.35 0.10
CA ASP A 206 -6.63 10.19 -1.31
C ASP A 206 -7.65 9.24 -2.00
N ASN A 207 -7.43 8.93 -3.26
CA ASN A 207 -8.23 7.96 -4.01
C ASN A 207 -9.75 8.15 -3.85
N ILE A 208 -10.45 7.16 -3.28
CA ILE A 208 -11.90 7.14 -3.11
C ILE A 208 -12.42 8.29 -2.24
N TYR A 209 -11.63 8.76 -1.27
CA TYR A 209 -12.07 9.85 -0.38
C TYR A 209 -12.27 11.17 -1.13
N LEU A 210 -11.46 11.43 -2.19
CA LEU A 210 -11.67 12.57 -3.07
C LEU A 210 -12.98 12.44 -3.85
N THR A 211 -13.29 11.21 -4.28
CA THR A 211 -14.55 10.89 -4.96
C THR A 211 -15.76 11.15 -4.06
N PHE A 212 -15.72 10.82 -2.77
CA PHE A 212 -16.78 11.16 -1.82
C PHE A 212 -17.09 12.66 -1.80
N GLY A 213 -16.05 13.49 -1.80
CA GLY A 213 -16.21 14.95 -1.79
C GLY A 213 -16.93 15.47 -3.03
N VAL A 214 -16.47 15.04 -4.21
CA VAL A 214 -17.03 15.44 -5.50
C VAL A 214 -18.48 14.97 -5.65
N LEU A 215 -18.76 13.69 -5.41
CA LEU A 215 -20.09 13.12 -5.61
C LEU A 215 -21.10 13.69 -4.60
N ARG A 216 -20.67 13.96 -3.36
CA ARG A 216 -21.52 14.66 -2.39
C ARG A 216 -21.85 16.09 -2.83
N LEU A 217 -20.90 16.82 -3.40
CA LEU A 217 -21.16 18.16 -3.95
C LEU A 217 -22.15 18.09 -5.11
N MET A 218 -21.95 17.16 -6.04
CA MET A 218 -22.87 16.91 -7.14
C MET A 218 -24.29 16.59 -6.64
N GLY A 219 -24.41 15.76 -5.62
CA GLY A 219 -25.68 15.43 -4.97
C GLY A 219 -26.40 16.66 -4.41
N LYS A 220 -25.67 17.57 -3.72
CA LYS A 220 -26.20 18.84 -3.20
C LYS A 220 -26.67 19.78 -4.33
N LEU A 221 -25.95 19.81 -5.44
CA LEU A 221 -26.29 20.60 -6.63
C LEU A 221 -27.38 19.93 -7.48
N LYS A 222 -27.93 18.79 -7.03
CA LYS A 222 -28.95 17.98 -7.74
C LYS A 222 -28.49 17.51 -9.13
N VAL A 223 -27.18 17.44 -9.37
CA VAL A 223 -26.64 16.83 -10.59
C VAL A 223 -26.97 15.34 -10.58
N PRO A 224 -27.55 14.79 -11.68
CA PRO A 224 -27.85 13.37 -11.72
C PRO A 224 -26.59 12.51 -11.58
N PRO A 225 -26.59 11.45 -10.75
CA PRO A 225 -25.50 10.49 -10.74
C PRO A 225 -25.36 9.83 -12.11
N MET A 226 -24.12 9.66 -12.57
CA MET A 226 -23.81 9.05 -13.87
C MET A 226 -22.62 8.12 -13.77
N TYR A 227 -22.64 7.03 -14.53
CA TYR A 227 -21.47 6.17 -14.71
C TYR A 227 -20.58 6.74 -15.80
N LEU A 228 -19.27 6.70 -15.59
CA LEU A 228 -18.26 7.10 -16.58
C LEU A 228 -17.67 5.82 -17.21
N GLY A 229 -17.97 5.61 -18.47
CA GLY A 229 -17.62 4.39 -19.19
C GLY A 229 -18.62 3.25 -18.97
N GLU A 230 -18.27 2.05 -19.41
CA GLU A 230 -19.16 0.87 -19.37
C GLU A 230 -19.37 0.33 -17.95
N GLY A 231 -18.43 0.62 -17.04
CA GLY A 231 -18.51 0.22 -15.65
C GLY A 231 -18.19 -1.26 -15.40
N THR A 232 -17.51 -1.92 -16.34
CA THR A 232 -17.14 -3.35 -16.26
C THR A 232 -15.76 -3.59 -15.64
N ALA A 233 -14.89 -2.58 -15.56
CA ALA A 233 -13.62 -2.65 -14.89
C ALA A 233 -13.80 -3.05 -13.41
N ARG A 234 -12.82 -3.75 -12.85
CA ARG A 234 -12.82 -4.23 -11.48
C ARG A 234 -11.67 -3.59 -10.67
N PRO A 235 -11.80 -2.30 -10.29
CA PRO A 235 -10.78 -1.65 -9.49
C PRO A 235 -10.62 -2.38 -8.16
N ASN A 236 -9.37 -2.66 -7.79
CA ASN A 236 -9.09 -3.45 -6.60
C ASN A 236 -8.63 -2.56 -5.44
N PHE A 237 -9.39 -2.61 -4.35
CA PHE A 237 -9.11 -1.89 -3.11
C PHE A 237 -9.31 -2.81 -1.92
N VAL A 238 -8.47 -2.67 -0.91
CA VAL A 238 -8.55 -3.45 0.33
C VAL A 238 -8.48 -2.54 1.54
N PRO A 239 -9.19 -2.86 2.64
CA PRO A 239 -9.04 -2.14 3.89
C PRO A 239 -7.71 -2.49 4.57
N ILE A 240 -7.17 -1.52 5.33
CA ILE A 240 -5.85 -1.64 5.95
C ILE A 240 -5.76 -2.79 6.96
N ASP A 241 -6.80 -3.04 7.72
CA ASP A 241 -6.87 -4.13 8.70
C ASP A 241 -6.74 -5.50 8.01
N TYR A 242 -7.49 -5.76 6.93
CA TYR A 242 -7.30 -6.98 6.14
C TYR A 242 -5.88 -7.08 5.59
N LEU A 243 -5.35 -6.00 5.01
CA LEU A 243 -4.00 -5.99 4.44
C LEU A 243 -2.95 -6.43 5.45
N VAL A 244 -2.90 -5.79 6.62
CA VAL A 244 -1.83 -6.06 7.60
C VAL A 244 -1.99 -7.41 8.29
N ASP A 245 -3.23 -7.84 8.54
CA ASP A 245 -3.52 -9.15 9.15
C ASP A 245 -3.15 -10.27 8.17
N ALA A 246 -3.49 -10.13 6.88
CA ALA A 246 -3.10 -11.07 5.84
C ALA A 246 -1.57 -11.18 5.71
N ILE A 247 -0.85 -10.03 5.65
CA ILE A 247 0.61 -10.02 5.55
C ILE A 247 1.26 -10.64 6.79
N THR A 248 0.74 -10.36 7.99
CA THR A 248 1.24 -10.95 9.23
C THR A 248 1.08 -12.48 9.20
N ALA A 249 -0.07 -12.99 8.77
CA ALA A 249 -0.31 -14.43 8.62
C ALA A 249 0.59 -15.07 7.55
N ILE A 250 0.70 -14.47 6.36
CA ILE A 250 1.56 -14.93 5.27
C ILE A 250 3.01 -15.05 5.74
N THR A 251 3.54 -13.99 6.35
CA THR A 251 4.96 -13.93 6.71
C THR A 251 5.34 -14.86 7.86
N ARG A 252 4.37 -15.38 8.62
CA ARG A 252 4.59 -16.44 9.62
C ARG A 252 4.79 -17.82 9.02
N ASN A 253 4.23 -18.06 7.86
CA ASN A 253 4.32 -19.37 7.21
C ASN A 253 5.69 -19.51 6.51
N PRO A 254 6.52 -20.50 6.89
CA PRO A 254 7.80 -20.72 6.21
C PRO A 254 7.66 -20.98 4.69
N ALA A 255 6.53 -21.51 4.25
CA ALA A 255 6.24 -21.76 2.83
C ALA A 255 6.06 -20.48 2.01
N ALA A 256 5.97 -19.30 2.65
CA ALA A 256 5.91 -18.02 1.97
C ALA A 256 7.28 -17.55 1.43
N LEU A 257 8.39 -18.11 1.92
CA LEU A 257 9.72 -17.75 1.43
C LEU A 257 9.88 -18.09 -0.05
N GLY A 258 10.45 -17.16 -0.79
CA GLY A 258 10.67 -17.31 -2.23
C GLY A 258 9.45 -17.00 -3.09
N ARG A 259 8.33 -16.58 -2.50
CA ARG A 259 7.06 -16.35 -3.22
C ARG A 259 6.65 -14.88 -3.25
N CYS A 260 5.75 -14.57 -4.18
CA CYS A 260 5.07 -13.28 -4.31
C CYS A 260 3.58 -13.43 -3.98
N PHE A 261 3.00 -12.42 -3.37
CA PHE A 261 1.63 -12.42 -2.87
C PHE A 261 0.89 -11.16 -3.31
N HIS A 262 -0.23 -11.33 -4.01
CA HIS A 262 -1.19 -10.25 -4.26
C HIS A 262 -2.15 -10.14 -3.07
N VAL A 263 -1.95 -9.16 -2.21
CA VAL A 263 -2.90 -8.90 -1.12
C VAL A 263 -3.96 -7.94 -1.64
N VAL A 264 -4.98 -8.54 -2.23
CA VAL A 264 -6.04 -7.89 -3.02
C VAL A 264 -7.41 -8.40 -2.57
N ASP A 265 -8.48 -7.75 -2.99
CA ASP A 265 -9.81 -8.35 -2.94
C ASP A 265 -9.87 -9.47 -4.00
N PRO A 266 -10.12 -10.73 -3.64
CA PRO A 266 -10.16 -11.83 -4.61
C PRO A 266 -11.40 -11.82 -5.51
N ASP A 267 -12.46 -11.12 -5.12
CA ASP A 267 -13.67 -10.88 -5.93
C ASP A 267 -14.04 -9.39 -5.94
N PRO A 268 -13.21 -8.54 -6.57
CA PRO A 268 -13.41 -7.12 -6.54
C PRO A 268 -14.68 -6.73 -7.30
N PRO A 269 -15.44 -5.75 -6.77
CA PRO A 269 -16.65 -5.29 -7.43
C PRO A 269 -16.31 -4.64 -8.78
N THR A 270 -17.27 -4.66 -9.68
CA THR A 270 -17.21 -3.83 -10.88
C THR A 270 -17.21 -2.34 -10.48
N SER A 271 -16.64 -1.49 -11.33
CA SER A 271 -16.69 -0.05 -11.10
C SER A 271 -18.13 0.47 -11.00
N ARG A 272 -19.08 -0.16 -11.70
CA ARG A 272 -20.51 0.13 -11.57
C ARG A 272 -21.04 -0.17 -10.16
N GLU A 273 -20.79 -1.36 -9.63
CA GLU A 273 -21.18 -1.76 -8.27
C GLU A 273 -20.55 -0.87 -7.21
N MET A 274 -19.25 -0.55 -7.36
CA MET A 274 -18.56 0.36 -6.48
C MET A 274 -19.21 1.76 -6.47
N PHE A 275 -19.49 2.31 -7.64
CA PHE A 275 -20.15 3.62 -7.73
C PHE A 275 -21.60 3.57 -7.24
N ASP A 276 -22.32 2.46 -7.36
CA ASP A 276 -23.66 2.31 -6.78
C ASP A 276 -23.64 2.46 -5.26
N VAL A 277 -22.66 1.84 -4.59
CA VAL A 277 -22.46 2.02 -3.14
C VAL A 277 -22.15 3.48 -2.81
N ILE A 278 -21.22 4.11 -3.52
CA ILE A 278 -20.81 5.49 -3.26
C ILE A 278 -21.96 6.46 -3.51
N TYR A 279 -22.72 6.31 -4.59
CA TYR A 279 -23.88 7.15 -4.88
C TYR A 279 -24.99 6.96 -3.84
N GLY A 280 -25.22 5.74 -3.39
CA GLY A 280 -26.12 5.46 -2.27
C GLY A 280 -25.75 6.28 -1.03
N LEU A 281 -24.46 6.32 -0.68
CA LEU A 281 -23.94 7.04 0.49
C LEU A 281 -23.95 8.58 0.30
N THR A 282 -23.65 9.06 -0.90
CA THR A 282 -23.43 10.51 -1.14
C THR A 282 -24.64 11.26 -1.64
N ALA A 283 -25.52 10.59 -2.41
CA ALA A 283 -26.67 11.19 -3.07
C ALA A 283 -28.02 10.50 -2.74
N GLY A 284 -28.00 9.37 -2.02
CA GLY A 284 -29.18 8.61 -1.65
C GLY A 284 -29.90 7.93 -2.82
N ARG A 285 -29.24 7.78 -3.97
CA ARG A 285 -29.80 7.20 -5.19
C ARG A 285 -28.73 6.63 -6.10
N LYS A 286 -29.07 5.64 -6.92
CA LYS A 286 -28.17 5.08 -7.93
C LYS A 286 -28.07 5.96 -9.17
N ALA A 287 -27.03 5.77 -9.97
CA ALA A 287 -26.93 6.39 -11.28
C ALA A 287 -27.89 5.74 -12.28
N SER A 288 -28.42 6.55 -13.20
CA SER A 288 -29.31 6.08 -14.27
C SER A 288 -28.80 6.42 -15.67
N ILE A 289 -27.71 7.19 -15.74
CA ILE A 289 -27.12 7.67 -17.00
C ILE A 289 -25.73 7.05 -17.12
N THR A 290 -25.40 6.51 -18.29
CA THR A 290 -24.03 6.07 -18.63
C THR A 290 -23.46 7.03 -19.67
N VAL A 291 -22.32 7.62 -19.36
CA VAL A 291 -21.54 8.45 -20.28
C VAL A 291 -20.54 7.54 -21.00
N PRO A 292 -20.63 7.38 -22.33
CA PRO A 292 -19.73 6.51 -23.08
C PRO A 292 -18.25 6.90 -22.89
N THR A 293 -17.35 5.92 -22.84
CA THR A 293 -15.90 6.13 -22.63
C THR A 293 -15.31 7.17 -23.57
N ARG A 294 -15.66 7.13 -24.86
CA ARG A 294 -15.21 8.12 -25.86
C ARG A 294 -15.54 9.57 -25.48
N LEU A 295 -16.69 9.78 -24.83
CA LEU A 295 -17.10 11.11 -24.38
C LEU A 295 -16.36 11.49 -23.09
N VAL A 296 -16.10 10.54 -22.22
CA VAL A 296 -15.26 10.71 -21.01
C VAL A 296 -13.85 11.14 -21.41
N ASP A 297 -13.23 10.46 -22.37
CA ASP A 297 -11.89 10.78 -22.89
C ASP A 297 -11.84 12.16 -23.53
N LEU A 298 -12.87 12.52 -24.31
CA LEU A 298 -12.99 13.85 -24.89
C LEU A 298 -13.09 14.94 -23.81
N MET A 299 -13.87 14.66 -22.76
CA MET A 299 -14.05 15.57 -21.62
C MET A 299 -12.73 15.69 -20.82
N ALA A 300 -12.05 14.58 -20.55
CA ALA A 300 -10.76 14.56 -19.86
C ALA A 300 -9.72 15.38 -20.61
N ASN A 301 -9.62 15.21 -21.93
CA ASN A 301 -8.68 15.95 -22.77
C ASN A 301 -8.98 17.45 -22.87
N LYS A 302 -10.27 17.84 -22.98
CA LYS A 302 -10.66 19.25 -23.14
C LYS A 302 -10.86 19.99 -21.80
N LEU A 303 -11.27 19.27 -20.75
CA LEU A 303 -11.61 19.81 -19.43
C LEU A 303 -10.63 19.38 -18.35
N GLY A 304 -9.45 18.87 -18.71
CA GLY A 304 -8.42 18.40 -17.78
C GLY A 304 -8.06 19.41 -16.69
N TRP A 305 -8.20 20.71 -16.97
CA TRP A 305 -8.06 21.77 -15.97
C TRP A 305 -9.13 21.71 -14.86
N MET A 306 -10.36 21.24 -15.17
CA MET A 306 -11.42 21.04 -14.17
C MET A 306 -11.08 19.88 -13.23
N PHE A 307 -10.52 18.79 -13.76
CA PHE A 307 -10.08 17.65 -12.94
C PHE A 307 -8.97 18.07 -11.97
N LYS A 308 -8.06 18.96 -12.41
CA LYS A 308 -7.06 19.58 -11.52
C LYS A 308 -7.69 20.43 -10.42
N LEU A 309 -8.78 21.15 -10.70
CA LEU A 309 -9.49 21.97 -9.68
C LEU A 309 -10.16 21.12 -8.59
N ILE A 310 -10.55 19.89 -8.91
CA ILE A 310 -11.17 18.95 -7.97
C ILE A 310 -10.17 17.90 -7.43
N ASN A 311 -8.87 18.11 -7.70
CA ASN A 311 -7.77 17.25 -7.26
C ASN A 311 -7.89 15.76 -7.66
N ILE A 312 -8.54 15.48 -8.78
CA ILE A 312 -8.56 14.13 -9.36
C ILE A 312 -7.44 14.08 -10.41
N PRO A 313 -6.38 13.28 -10.22
CA PRO A 313 -5.37 13.07 -11.25
C PRO A 313 -6.04 12.51 -12.50
N PRO A 314 -5.76 13.03 -13.72
CA PRO A 314 -6.30 12.48 -14.96
C PRO A 314 -6.03 10.97 -15.10
N ASP A 315 -4.86 10.53 -14.67
CA ASP A 315 -4.43 9.12 -14.73
C ASP A 315 -5.25 8.19 -13.81
N SER A 316 -5.94 8.73 -12.79
CA SER A 316 -6.84 7.92 -11.97
C SER A 316 -8.06 7.39 -12.72
N MET A 317 -8.44 8.03 -13.83
CA MET A 317 -9.51 7.53 -14.71
C MET A 317 -9.10 6.25 -15.44
N THR A 318 -7.83 6.07 -15.73
CA THR A 318 -7.27 4.85 -16.32
C THR A 318 -7.50 3.64 -15.40
N TYR A 319 -7.30 3.80 -14.09
CA TYR A 319 -7.54 2.73 -13.12
C TYR A 319 -9.02 2.31 -13.01
N VAL A 320 -9.93 3.26 -13.11
CA VAL A 320 -11.37 2.98 -13.03
C VAL A 320 -11.85 2.15 -14.23
N ASN A 321 -11.12 2.19 -15.33
CA ASN A 321 -11.43 1.47 -16.57
C ASN A 321 -10.51 0.27 -16.84
N HIS A 322 -9.55 -0.01 -15.94
CA HIS A 322 -8.63 -1.14 -16.11
C HIS A 322 -9.36 -2.49 -15.96
N VAL A 323 -9.15 -3.39 -16.90
CA VAL A 323 -9.81 -4.72 -16.98
C VAL A 323 -8.90 -5.88 -16.58
N GLY A 324 -7.80 -5.63 -15.90
CA GLY A 324 -6.95 -6.65 -15.30
C GLY A 324 -7.57 -7.24 -14.04
N LEU A 325 -7.47 -8.56 -13.90
CA LEU A 325 -7.89 -9.31 -12.72
C LEU A 325 -6.65 -9.88 -12.03
N PHE A 326 -6.45 -9.56 -10.77
CA PHE A 326 -5.32 -10.07 -10.01
C PHE A 326 -5.66 -11.44 -9.42
N ASP A 327 -4.88 -12.46 -9.78
CA ASP A 327 -4.88 -13.74 -9.10
C ASP A 327 -4.39 -13.55 -7.64
N ALA A 328 -5.00 -14.25 -6.70
CA ALA A 328 -4.65 -14.23 -5.30
C ALA A 328 -4.48 -15.65 -4.74
N SER A 329 -4.19 -16.63 -5.60
CA SER A 329 -4.15 -18.05 -5.23
C SER A 329 -3.09 -18.32 -4.16
N ASN A 330 -1.89 -17.74 -4.28
CA ASN A 330 -0.83 -17.85 -3.28
C ASN A 330 -1.28 -17.23 -1.94
N THR A 331 -1.89 -16.06 -1.99
CA THR A 331 -2.40 -15.36 -0.80
C THR A 331 -3.49 -16.18 -0.11
N LEU A 332 -4.47 -16.67 -0.86
CA LEU A 332 -5.58 -17.46 -0.31
C LEU A 332 -5.10 -18.79 0.29
N GLU A 333 -4.13 -19.45 -0.35
CA GLU A 333 -3.48 -20.65 0.20
C GLU A 333 -2.86 -20.39 1.58
N MET A 334 -2.14 -19.28 1.75
CA MET A 334 -1.53 -18.93 3.04
C MET A 334 -2.56 -18.51 4.11
N LEU A 335 -3.72 -18.02 3.70
CA LEU A 335 -4.79 -17.61 4.61
C LEU A 335 -5.79 -18.72 4.93
N GLU A 336 -5.67 -19.89 4.31
CA GLU A 336 -6.57 -21.02 4.58
C GLU A 336 -6.56 -21.39 6.07
N GLY A 337 -7.74 -21.50 6.67
CA GLY A 337 -7.91 -21.84 8.08
C GLY A 337 -7.62 -20.70 9.09
N THR A 338 -7.16 -19.54 8.65
CA THR A 338 -6.89 -18.39 9.54
C THR A 338 -8.14 -17.57 9.90
N GLY A 339 -9.20 -17.66 9.11
CA GLY A 339 -10.39 -16.81 9.23
C GLY A 339 -10.22 -15.39 8.71
N ILE A 340 -9.06 -15.04 8.14
CA ILE A 340 -8.79 -13.72 7.56
C ILE A 340 -9.37 -13.68 6.14
N THR A 341 -10.32 -12.79 5.91
CA THR A 341 -10.97 -12.61 4.60
C THR A 341 -11.12 -11.13 4.28
N CYS A 342 -11.03 -10.77 2.99
CA CYS A 342 -11.33 -9.41 2.56
C CYS A 342 -12.83 -9.14 2.70
N PRO A 343 -13.26 -8.13 3.46
CA PRO A 343 -14.68 -7.82 3.57
C PRO A 343 -15.20 -7.17 2.27
N PRO A 344 -16.47 -7.45 1.87
CA PRO A 344 -17.05 -6.80 0.70
C PRO A 344 -17.24 -5.29 0.93
N ILE A 345 -17.15 -4.51 -0.15
CA ILE A 345 -17.20 -3.03 -0.08
C ILE A 345 -18.48 -2.49 0.59
N GLN A 346 -19.59 -3.20 0.46
CA GLN A 346 -20.87 -2.82 1.06
C GLN A 346 -20.81 -2.74 2.58
N ASP A 347 -19.92 -3.53 3.20
CA ASP A 347 -19.81 -3.63 4.64
C ASP A 347 -18.94 -2.53 5.24
N TYR A 348 -17.92 -2.04 4.51
CA TYR A 348 -16.98 -1.07 5.09
C TYR A 348 -17.00 0.33 4.45
N TYR A 349 -17.41 0.51 3.18
CA TYR A 349 -17.51 1.85 2.58
C TYR A 349 -18.40 2.82 3.37
N PRO A 350 -19.53 2.40 3.99
CA PRO A 350 -20.30 3.28 4.86
C PRO A 350 -19.46 3.86 6.01
N ARG A 351 -18.61 3.04 6.65
CA ARG A 351 -17.73 3.48 7.75
C ARG A 351 -16.62 4.42 7.26
N LEU A 352 -16.01 4.14 6.10
CA LEU A 352 -15.06 5.04 5.46
C LEU A 352 -15.69 6.41 5.18
N TYR A 353 -16.94 6.41 4.68
CA TYR A 353 -17.66 7.64 4.38
C TYR A 353 -18.03 8.43 5.64
N GLU A 354 -18.47 7.77 6.69
CA GLU A 354 -18.76 8.38 8.01
C GLU A 354 -17.49 9.00 8.62
N TRP A 355 -16.39 8.26 8.63
CA TRP A 355 -15.09 8.77 9.09
C TRP A 355 -14.66 10.00 8.28
N TRP A 356 -14.75 9.91 6.96
CA TRP A 356 -14.45 11.05 6.10
C TRP A 356 -15.36 12.24 6.40
N LEU A 357 -16.67 12.05 6.57
CA LEU A 357 -17.61 13.12 6.91
C LEU A 357 -17.22 13.83 8.21
N ALA A 358 -16.80 13.09 9.22
CA ALA A 358 -16.40 13.63 10.51
C ALA A 358 -15.09 14.40 10.43
N ASN A 359 -14.15 13.98 9.58
CA ASN A 359 -12.77 14.47 9.52
C ASN A 359 -12.42 15.31 8.29
N ARG A 360 -13.31 15.48 7.29
CA ARG A 360 -13.04 16.16 6.01
C ARG A 360 -12.59 17.62 6.13
N HIS A 361 -12.77 18.24 7.28
CA HIS A 361 -12.31 19.59 7.55
C HIS A 361 -10.82 19.65 7.91
N ARG A 362 -10.20 18.52 8.21
CA ARG A 362 -8.78 18.40 8.56
C ARG A 362 -7.93 18.48 7.29
N LYS A 363 -7.27 19.63 7.11
CA LYS A 363 -6.43 19.87 5.92
C LYS A 363 -5.16 19.01 5.88
N ASP A 364 -4.69 18.59 7.05
CA ASP A 364 -3.54 17.69 7.21
C ASP A 364 -3.77 16.29 6.63
N MET A 365 -5.04 15.90 6.48
CA MET A 365 -5.43 14.61 5.91
C MET A 365 -5.38 14.56 4.38
N TYR A 366 -5.31 15.70 3.72
CA TYR A 366 -5.21 15.77 2.26
C TYR A 366 -3.74 15.86 1.85
N ALA A 367 -3.37 15.14 0.77
CA ALA A 367 -2.01 15.22 0.25
C ALA A 367 -1.62 16.68 0.03
N LYS A 368 -0.46 17.08 0.52
CA LYS A 368 0.11 18.39 0.20
C LYS A 368 0.50 18.33 -1.27
N MET A 369 -0.15 19.15 -2.09
CA MET A 369 0.25 19.40 -3.46
C MET A 369 1.60 20.11 -3.51
#